data_02a7c483fc548d80cd58dfba96f357b6
#
_entry.id   02a7c483fc548d80cd58dfba96f357b6
#
_cell.length_a   1.000
_cell.length_b   1.000
_cell.length_c   1.000
_cell.angle_alpha   90.00
_cell.angle_beta   90.00
_cell.angle_gamma   90.00
#
_symmetry.space_group_name_H-M   'P 1'
#
loop_
_entity.id
_entity.type
_entity.pdbx_description
1 polymer ?
#
loop_
_entity_poly.entity_id
_entity_poly.type
_entity_poly.pdbx_seq_one_letter_code
_entity_poly.pdbx_strand_id
1 'polypeptide(L)'
;MDTNRSLYEIEVALAKHFEYLKNIVVFNVVGWGADVPVEHECDCLVISKSGYLTEIEIKRSWADFLNDFKKTHLKREDSIKYFYYCIPEKLSEKAYDKLDEVIESNKDFDYSGIILYDENLNITVGGKRIKSFFDPGKYSYINNPIHYNKLYLEQKLAIARLGCIKTIKEKKKIIDLQNKDAISDVDDELLISDDPE
;
A
#
# COMPACT_ATOMS: atom_id res chain seq x y z
N MET A 1 -24.08 7.11 -3.60
CA MET A 1 -23.80 5.75 -3.11
C MET A 1 -22.34 5.75 -2.67
N ASP A 2 -22.07 5.42 -1.42
CA ASP A 2 -20.70 5.35 -0.90
C ASP A 2 -20.13 3.99 -1.35
N THR A 3 -19.52 3.95 -2.54
CA THR A 3 -18.84 2.74 -3.04
C THR A 3 -17.53 2.60 -2.25
N ASN A 4 -17.66 2.02 -1.07
CA ASN A 4 -16.50 1.70 -0.25
C ASN A 4 -15.81 0.49 -0.88
N ARG A 5 -14.84 0.74 -1.75
CA ARG A 5 -14.04 -0.33 -2.39
C ARG A 5 -13.33 -1.16 -1.35
N SER A 6 -13.30 -2.45 -1.56
CA SER A 6 -12.55 -3.35 -0.68
C SER A 6 -11.04 -3.11 -0.82
N LEU A 7 -10.30 -3.42 0.21
CA LEU A 7 -8.84 -3.30 0.17
C LEU A 7 -8.25 -4.13 -0.98
N TYR A 8 -8.75 -5.36 -1.18
CA TYR A 8 -8.28 -6.24 -2.26
C TYR A 8 -8.49 -5.68 -3.67
N GLU A 9 -9.61 -4.98 -3.91
CA GLU A 9 -9.84 -4.34 -5.20
C GLU A 9 -8.83 -3.22 -5.46
N ILE A 10 -8.50 -2.43 -4.43
CA ILE A 10 -7.50 -1.36 -4.51
C ILE A 10 -6.10 -1.96 -4.73
N GLU A 11 -5.74 -3.01 -4.01
CA GLU A 11 -4.48 -3.72 -4.18
C GLU A 11 -4.31 -4.25 -5.61
N VAL A 12 -5.35 -4.86 -6.17
CA VAL A 12 -5.33 -5.36 -7.56
C VAL A 12 -5.16 -4.20 -8.56
N ALA A 13 -5.83 -3.06 -8.32
CA ALA A 13 -5.69 -1.89 -9.18
C ALA A 13 -4.26 -1.31 -9.11
N LEU A 14 -3.70 -1.19 -7.91
CA LEU A 14 -2.30 -0.76 -7.71
C LEU A 14 -1.32 -1.74 -8.37
N ALA A 15 -1.50 -3.05 -8.19
CA ALA A 15 -0.64 -4.04 -8.83
C ALA A 15 -0.61 -3.89 -10.35
N LYS A 16 -1.77 -3.69 -10.98
CA LYS A 16 -1.89 -3.44 -12.42
C LYS A 16 -1.20 -2.13 -12.82
N HIS A 17 -1.45 -1.06 -12.09
CA HIS A 17 -0.86 0.25 -12.35
C HIS A 17 0.67 0.22 -12.29
N PHE A 18 1.23 -0.47 -11.30
CA PHE A 18 2.67 -0.64 -11.14
C PHE A 18 3.24 -1.81 -11.94
N GLU A 19 2.50 -2.32 -12.92
CA GLU A 19 2.97 -3.35 -13.86
C GLU A 19 3.60 -4.56 -13.14
N TYR A 20 2.83 -5.25 -12.28
CA TYR A 20 3.29 -6.39 -11.46
C TYR A 20 3.95 -7.52 -12.27
N LEU A 21 3.73 -7.59 -13.58
CA LEU A 21 4.43 -8.52 -14.48
C LEU A 21 5.89 -8.10 -14.78
N LYS A 22 6.25 -6.86 -14.49
CA LYS A 22 7.58 -6.30 -14.78
C LYS A 22 8.31 -5.86 -13.51
N ASN A 23 7.59 -5.51 -12.47
CA ASN A 23 8.08 -5.04 -11.19
C ASN A 23 7.68 -6.02 -10.09
N ILE A 24 8.40 -6.04 -8.98
CA ILE A 24 7.96 -6.76 -7.79
C ILE A 24 6.99 -5.86 -7.05
N VAL A 25 5.73 -6.32 -6.90
CA VAL A 25 4.68 -5.64 -6.14
C VAL A 25 4.22 -6.59 -5.06
N VAL A 26 4.32 -6.19 -3.80
CA VAL A 26 3.92 -6.99 -2.64
C VAL A 26 3.07 -6.17 -1.70
N PHE A 27 2.11 -6.81 -1.04
CA PHE A 27 1.14 -6.16 -0.16
C PHE A 27 1.22 -6.68 1.26
N ASN A 28 0.90 -5.80 2.22
CA ASN A 28 0.76 -6.12 3.64
C ASN A 28 1.97 -6.89 4.18
N VAL A 29 3.16 -6.39 3.92
CA VAL A 29 4.41 -7.00 4.34
C VAL A 29 4.98 -6.29 5.54
N VAL A 30 5.48 -7.08 6.48
CA VAL A 30 6.22 -6.59 7.64
C VAL A 30 7.67 -6.96 7.44
N GLY A 31 8.54 -5.99 7.53
CA GLY A 31 9.98 -6.22 7.43
C GLY A 31 10.50 -6.90 8.68
N TRP A 32 10.81 -8.19 8.59
CA TRP A 32 11.44 -8.95 9.64
C TRP A 32 12.73 -9.59 9.12
N GLY A 33 13.84 -9.21 9.73
CA GLY A 33 15.15 -9.79 9.43
C GLY A 33 16.11 -8.83 8.72
N ALA A 34 17.39 -9.16 8.80
CA ALA A 34 18.50 -8.29 8.38
C ALA A 34 18.51 -7.93 6.88
N ASP A 35 17.82 -8.71 6.05
CA ASP A 35 17.83 -8.53 4.61
C ASP A 35 16.62 -7.73 4.09
N VAL A 36 15.65 -7.39 4.96
CA VAL A 36 14.47 -6.62 4.56
C VAL A 36 14.68 -5.16 4.95
N PRO A 37 14.77 -4.23 3.99
CA PRO A 37 15.18 -2.86 4.25
C PRO A 37 14.03 -1.97 4.75
N VAL A 38 13.00 -2.53 5.37
CA VAL A 38 11.89 -1.82 6.02
C VAL A 38 11.62 -2.46 7.37
N GLU A 39 11.46 -1.65 8.42
CA GLU A 39 11.30 -2.10 9.82
C GLU A 39 9.85 -2.04 10.31
N HIS A 40 8.93 -1.59 9.47
CA HIS A 40 7.51 -1.44 9.79
C HIS A 40 6.63 -2.24 8.83
N GLU A 41 5.33 -2.28 9.12
CA GLU A 41 4.33 -2.86 8.23
C GLU A 41 4.02 -1.86 7.11
N CYS A 42 4.15 -2.32 5.86
CA CYS A 42 3.85 -1.55 4.67
C CYS A 42 2.60 -2.13 3.99
N ASP A 43 1.64 -1.28 3.63
CA ASP A 43 0.45 -1.71 2.89
C ASP A 43 0.83 -2.21 1.50
N CYS A 44 1.74 -1.50 0.81
CA CYS A 44 2.25 -1.93 -0.50
C CYS A 44 3.70 -1.49 -0.70
N LEU A 45 4.53 -2.42 -1.18
CA LEU A 45 5.90 -2.15 -1.63
C LEU A 45 6.04 -2.48 -3.11
N VAL A 46 6.67 -1.57 -3.86
CA VAL A 46 7.00 -1.75 -5.27
C VAL A 46 8.50 -1.64 -5.47
N ILE A 47 9.12 -2.66 -6.04
CA ILE A 47 10.52 -2.61 -6.48
C ILE A 47 10.54 -2.49 -7.99
N SER A 48 11.01 -1.36 -8.49
CA SER A 48 11.16 -1.11 -9.92
C SER A 48 12.30 -1.94 -10.53
N LYS A 49 12.30 -2.10 -11.85
CA LYS A 49 13.43 -2.71 -12.58
C LYS A 49 14.78 -2.04 -12.28
N SER A 50 14.76 -0.74 -12.03
CA SER A 50 15.97 0.02 -11.66
C SER A 50 16.46 -0.28 -10.24
N GLY A 51 15.69 -1.01 -9.44
CA GLY A 51 16.04 -1.45 -8.09
C GLY A 51 15.68 -0.47 -6.99
N TYR A 52 14.90 0.57 -7.28
CA TYR A 52 14.41 1.49 -6.27
C TYR A 52 13.12 1.00 -5.64
N LEU A 53 13.00 1.25 -4.34
CA LEU A 53 11.83 0.91 -3.54
C LEU A 53 10.85 2.08 -3.49
N THR A 54 9.58 1.76 -3.68
CA THR A 54 8.45 2.64 -3.47
C THR A 54 7.56 2.04 -2.39
N GLU A 55 7.15 2.83 -1.43
CA GLU A 55 6.17 2.48 -0.44
C GLU A 55 4.87 3.22 -0.71
N ILE A 56 3.74 2.53 -0.53
CA ILE A 56 2.41 3.09 -0.72
C ILE A 56 1.54 2.71 0.48
N GLU A 57 1.04 3.72 1.18
CA GLU A 57 0.09 3.60 2.27
C GLU A 57 -1.34 3.78 1.74
N ILE A 58 -2.20 2.78 1.94
CA ILE A 58 -3.58 2.79 1.43
C ILE A 58 -4.51 3.33 2.52
N LYS A 59 -5.14 4.47 2.25
CA LYS A 59 -6.08 5.12 3.18
C LYS A 59 -7.46 5.20 2.53
N ARG A 60 -8.42 4.47 3.06
CA ARG A 60 -9.77 4.37 2.48
C ARG A 60 -10.74 5.43 2.96
N SER A 61 -10.39 6.15 4.03
CA SER A 61 -11.21 7.22 4.60
C SER A 61 -10.37 8.40 5.04
N TRP A 62 -11.02 9.54 5.20
CA TRP A 62 -10.39 10.75 5.74
C TRP A 62 -9.83 10.54 7.16
N ALA A 63 -10.59 9.86 8.01
CA ALA A 63 -10.16 9.57 9.38
C ALA A 63 -8.91 8.67 9.41
N ASP A 64 -8.86 7.67 8.53
CA ASP A 64 -7.71 6.78 8.37
C ASP A 64 -6.46 7.55 7.92
N PHE A 65 -6.62 8.43 6.92
CA PHE A 65 -5.54 9.30 6.45
C PHE A 65 -5.02 10.22 7.55
N LEU A 66 -5.90 10.86 8.33
CA LEU A 66 -5.50 11.74 9.44
C LEU A 66 -4.82 10.99 10.59
N ASN A 67 -5.20 9.75 10.84
CA ASN A 67 -4.61 8.96 11.92
C ASN A 67 -3.14 8.65 11.67
N ASP A 68 -2.72 8.61 10.42
CA ASP A 68 -1.33 8.35 10.06
C ASP A 68 -0.39 9.44 10.60
N PHE A 69 -0.81 10.70 10.54
CA PHE A 69 -0.02 11.84 11.05
C PHE A 69 0.08 11.91 12.59
N LYS A 70 -0.64 11.07 13.31
CA LYS A 70 -0.54 10.95 14.77
C LYS A 70 0.51 9.93 15.21
N LYS A 71 1.01 9.12 14.29
CA LYS A 71 2.02 8.11 14.58
C LYS A 71 3.36 8.78 14.84
N THR A 72 4.01 8.42 15.96
CA THR A 72 5.32 8.97 16.34
C THR A 72 6.49 8.40 15.53
N HIS A 73 6.25 7.40 14.67
CA HIS A 73 7.27 6.60 13.99
C HIS A 73 7.32 6.83 12.47
N LEU A 74 6.95 8.01 12.01
CA LEU A 74 7.00 8.37 10.58
C LEU A 74 8.43 8.62 10.06
N LYS A 75 9.44 8.05 10.74
CA LYS A 75 10.80 8.09 10.26
C LYS A 75 10.91 7.16 9.06
N ARG A 76 11.01 7.74 7.88
CA ARG A 76 11.23 6.98 6.64
C ARG A 76 12.61 6.39 6.63
N GLU A 77 12.67 5.20 6.09
CA GLU A 77 13.92 4.51 5.91
C GLU A 77 14.63 5.00 4.65
N ASP A 78 15.95 5.08 4.70
CA ASP A 78 16.81 5.54 3.60
C ASP A 78 16.70 4.64 2.36
N SER A 79 16.12 3.46 2.49
CA SER A 79 15.86 2.53 1.39
C SER A 79 14.66 2.93 0.53
N ILE A 80 13.71 3.71 1.07
CA ILE A 80 12.49 4.09 0.39
C ILE A 80 12.73 5.36 -0.41
N LYS A 81 12.77 5.22 -1.73
CA LYS A 81 12.96 6.35 -2.63
C LYS A 81 11.70 7.17 -2.83
N TYR A 82 10.55 6.52 -2.95
CA TYR A 82 9.27 7.15 -3.19
C TYR A 82 8.26 6.68 -2.15
N PHE A 83 7.50 7.60 -1.63
CA PHE A 83 6.41 7.32 -0.71
C PHE A 83 5.13 7.97 -1.20
N TYR A 84 4.03 7.23 -1.17
CA TYR A 84 2.73 7.70 -1.61
C TYR A 84 1.64 7.32 -0.62
N TYR A 85 0.68 8.23 -0.46
CA TYR A 85 -0.64 7.90 0.07
C TYR A 85 -1.59 7.58 -1.07
N CYS A 86 -2.18 6.39 -1.07
CA CYS A 86 -3.22 6.00 -2.00
C CYS A 86 -4.59 6.25 -1.37
N ILE A 87 -5.35 7.19 -1.92
CA ILE A 87 -6.60 7.67 -1.34
C ILE A 87 -7.72 7.74 -2.39
N PRO A 88 -9.02 7.72 -1.96
CA PRO A 88 -10.12 7.99 -2.89
C PRO A 88 -10.01 9.37 -3.52
N GLU A 89 -10.29 9.50 -4.81
CA GLU A 89 -10.22 10.77 -5.55
C GLU A 89 -11.07 11.87 -4.92
N LYS A 90 -12.23 11.52 -4.35
CA LYS A 90 -13.12 12.45 -3.64
C LYS A 90 -12.48 13.14 -2.43
N LEU A 91 -11.37 12.61 -1.92
CA LEU A 91 -10.63 13.18 -0.79
C LEU A 91 -9.43 14.02 -1.23
N SER A 92 -9.15 14.10 -2.53
CA SER A 92 -7.92 14.68 -3.08
C SER A 92 -7.65 16.10 -2.58
N GLU A 93 -8.62 17.01 -2.67
CA GLU A 93 -8.44 18.40 -2.29
C GLU A 93 -8.02 18.54 -0.82
N LYS A 94 -8.76 17.89 0.08
CA LYS A 94 -8.45 17.91 1.52
C LYS A 94 -7.10 17.27 1.85
N ALA A 95 -6.75 16.21 1.11
CA ALA A 95 -5.49 15.51 1.33
C ALA A 95 -4.27 16.34 0.89
N TYR A 96 -4.39 17.06 -0.22
CA TYR A 96 -3.35 17.99 -0.64
C TYR A 96 -3.17 19.12 0.36
N ASP A 97 -4.28 19.76 0.80
CA ASP A 97 -4.20 20.83 1.80
C ASP A 97 -3.56 20.35 3.11
N LYS A 98 -3.91 19.12 3.54
CA LYS A 98 -3.31 18.54 4.75
C LYS A 98 -1.84 18.19 4.59
N LEU A 99 -1.44 17.64 3.44
CA LEU A 99 -0.02 17.38 3.18
C LEU A 99 0.79 18.67 3.12
N ASP A 100 0.29 19.71 2.47
CA ASP A 100 0.95 21.01 2.44
C ASP A 100 1.18 21.55 3.86
N GLU A 101 0.15 21.49 4.74
CA GLU A 101 0.26 21.88 6.16
C GLU A 101 1.33 21.06 6.91
N VAL A 102 1.34 19.74 6.70
CA VAL A 102 2.27 18.84 7.39
C VAL A 102 3.71 19.05 6.91
N ILE A 103 3.91 19.24 5.62
CA ILE A 103 5.23 19.50 5.04
C ILE A 103 5.80 20.83 5.54
N GLU A 104 4.98 21.85 5.67
CA GLU A 104 5.41 23.14 6.23
C GLU A 104 5.87 23.01 7.68
N SER A 105 5.23 22.11 8.43
CA SER A 105 5.54 21.89 9.86
C SER A 105 6.64 20.83 10.10
N ASN A 106 6.82 19.89 9.17
CA ASN A 106 7.75 18.77 9.34
C ASN A 106 8.36 18.34 8.00
N LYS A 107 9.65 18.63 7.83
CA LYS A 107 10.41 18.31 6.60
C LYS A 107 10.56 16.82 6.31
N ASP A 108 10.30 15.95 7.27
CA ASP A 108 10.36 14.49 7.06
C ASP A 108 9.26 14.00 6.09
N PHE A 109 8.26 14.84 5.81
CA PHE A 109 7.20 14.59 4.82
C PHE A 109 7.45 15.14 3.42
N ASP A 110 8.56 15.84 3.19
CA ASP A 110 8.87 16.51 1.91
C ASP A 110 8.84 15.59 0.68
N TYR A 111 8.83 14.26 0.88
CA TYR A 111 8.89 13.26 -0.18
C TYR A 111 7.59 12.48 -0.38
N SER A 112 6.48 12.91 0.24
CA SER A 112 5.19 12.24 0.10
C SER A 112 4.48 12.68 -1.16
N GLY A 113 4.01 11.71 -1.95
CA GLY A 113 3.10 11.94 -3.07
C GLY A 113 1.69 11.42 -2.77
N ILE A 114 0.77 11.70 -3.67
CA ILE A 114 -0.59 11.17 -3.63
C ILE A 114 -0.87 10.35 -4.89
N ILE A 115 -1.44 9.18 -4.67
CA ILE A 115 -2.06 8.34 -5.67
C ILE A 115 -3.56 8.41 -5.43
N LEU A 116 -4.33 8.67 -6.47
CA LEU A 116 -5.78 8.72 -6.41
C LEU A 116 -6.38 7.48 -7.07
N TYR A 117 -7.45 6.96 -6.49
CA TYR A 117 -8.31 5.98 -7.15
C TYR A 117 -9.75 6.48 -7.21
N ASP A 118 -10.37 6.33 -8.38
CA ASP A 118 -11.77 6.67 -8.62
C ASP A 118 -12.72 5.50 -8.29
N GLU A 119 -14.01 5.70 -8.54
CA GLU A 119 -15.05 4.68 -8.35
C GLU A 119 -14.89 3.46 -9.27
N ASN A 120 -14.17 3.59 -10.38
CA ASN A 120 -13.87 2.51 -11.31
C ASN A 120 -12.50 1.87 -11.09
N LEU A 121 -11.80 2.28 -10.01
CA LEU A 121 -10.43 1.86 -9.69
C LEU A 121 -9.40 2.27 -10.74
N ASN A 122 -9.66 3.36 -11.48
CA ASN A 122 -8.63 4.00 -12.26
C ASN A 122 -7.65 4.68 -11.32
N ILE A 123 -6.37 4.38 -11.50
CA ILE A 123 -5.28 4.91 -10.67
C ILE A 123 -4.66 6.11 -11.37
N THR A 124 -4.56 7.23 -10.66
CA THR A 124 -3.87 8.44 -11.11
C THR A 124 -2.79 8.82 -10.12
N VAL A 125 -1.56 8.95 -10.57
CA VAL A 125 -0.45 9.44 -9.75
C VAL A 125 -0.34 10.94 -9.94
N GLY A 126 -0.52 11.66 -8.85
CA GLY A 126 -0.37 13.09 -8.84
C GLY A 126 -1.58 13.87 -9.32
N GLY A 127 -2.08 14.75 -8.49
CA GLY A 127 -3.04 15.78 -8.87
C GLY A 127 -2.35 17.08 -9.31
N LYS A 128 -3.15 18.07 -9.70
CA LYS A 128 -2.69 19.39 -10.21
C LYS A 128 -1.67 20.15 -9.32
N ARG A 129 -1.56 19.80 -8.03
CA ARG A 129 -0.62 20.44 -7.07
C ARG A 129 0.75 19.80 -6.98
N ILE A 130 0.94 18.59 -7.52
CA ILE A 130 2.29 17.96 -7.56
C ILE A 130 3.28 18.76 -8.43
N LYS A 131 2.83 19.67 -9.26
CA LYS A 131 3.74 20.63 -9.92
C LYS A 131 4.55 21.47 -8.92
N SER A 132 4.05 21.68 -7.69
CA SER A 132 4.83 22.37 -6.66
C SER A 132 5.86 21.47 -5.98
N PHE A 133 5.61 20.17 -5.93
CA PHE A 133 6.57 19.18 -5.42
C PHE A 133 7.72 18.91 -6.39
N PHE A 134 7.46 19.03 -7.69
CA PHE A 134 8.44 18.85 -8.75
C PHE A 134 8.77 20.13 -9.49
N ASP A 135 8.55 21.32 -8.90
CA ASP A 135 9.11 22.55 -9.43
C ASP A 135 10.62 22.56 -9.11
N PRO A 136 11.49 22.19 -10.06
CA PRO A 136 12.94 22.17 -9.82
C PRO A 136 13.49 23.54 -9.45
N GLY A 137 12.72 24.62 -9.69
CA GLY A 137 13.08 26.01 -9.37
C GLY A 137 12.78 26.40 -7.93
N LYS A 138 11.83 25.75 -7.25
CA LYS A 138 11.40 26.11 -5.92
C LYS A 138 11.96 25.21 -4.82
N TYR A 139 12.30 23.97 -5.18
CA TYR A 139 12.93 22.98 -4.32
C TYR A 139 14.31 22.54 -4.82
N SER A 140 14.99 23.43 -5.57
CA SER A 140 16.40 23.28 -5.76
C SER A 140 17.04 23.40 -4.37
N TYR A 141 17.48 22.25 -3.89
CA TYR A 141 18.49 22.21 -2.84
C TYR A 141 18.04 22.15 -1.38
N ILE A 142 17.47 21.08 -0.99
CA ILE A 142 18.13 20.41 0.12
C ILE A 142 19.46 19.94 -0.44
N ASN A 143 20.55 20.62 -0.08
CA ASN A 143 21.93 20.37 -0.51
C ASN A 143 22.50 19.06 0.08
N ASN A 144 21.69 18.03 0.18
CA ASN A 144 22.13 16.69 0.44
C ASN A 144 21.32 15.80 -0.50
N PRO A 145 21.89 15.34 -1.63
CA PRO A 145 21.27 14.27 -2.37
C PRO A 145 21.22 13.09 -1.39
N ILE A 146 20.05 12.83 -0.82
CA ILE A 146 19.81 11.57 -0.14
C ILE A 146 20.08 10.53 -1.23
N HIS A 147 21.23 9.88 -1.13
CA HIS A 147 21.61 8.82 -2.04
C HIS A 147 20.73 7.62 -1.69
N TYR A 148 19.53 7.58 -2.28
CA TYR A 148 18.68 6.40 -2.20
C TYR A 148 19.44 5.22 -2.77
N ASN A 149 19.69 4.26 -1.92
CA ASN A 149 20.36 3.05 -2.29
C ASN A 149 19.42 2.17 -3.12
N LYS A 150 19.90 1.69 -4.23
CA LYS A 150 19.23 0.61 -4.95
C LYS A 150 19.31 -0.64 -4.09
N LEU A 151 18.21 -1.37 -4.03
CA LEU A 151 18.20 -2.64 -3.32
C LEU A 151 19.18 -3.64 -3.98
N TYR A 152 19.94 -4.32 -3.13
CA TYR A 152 20.74 -5.46 -3.52
C TYR A 152 19.84 -6.65 -3.90
N LEU A 153 20.41 -7.64 -4.58
CA LEU A 153 19.63 -8.81 -5.02
C LEU A 153 19.01 -9.56 -3.85
N GLU A 154 19.74 -9.73 -2.76
CA GLU A 154 19.30 -10.40 -1.54
C GLU A 154 18.07 -9.71 -0.94
N GLN A 155 18.08 -8.39 -0.87
CA GLN A 155 16.95 -7.59 -0.37
C GLN A 155 15.71 -7.73 -1.27
N LYS A 156 15.91 -7.71 -2.59
CA LYS A 156 14.79 -7.92 -3.55
C LYS A 156 14.19 -9.30 -3.39
N LEU A 157 15.02 -10.34 -3.24
CA LEU A 157 14.59 -11.71 -3.03
C LEU A 157 13.88 -11.88 -1.68
N ALA A 158 14.37 -11.21 -0.62
CA ALA A 158 13.72 -11.22 0.69
C ALA A 158 12.30 -10.64 0.62
N ILE A 159 12.12 -9.47 -0.01
CA ILE A 159 10.80 -8.85 -0.19
C ILE A 159 9.90 -9.73 -1.08
N ALA A 160 10.39 -10.26 -2.18
CA ALA A 160 9.62 -11.15 -3.05
C ALA A 160 9.17 -12.41 -2.30
N ARG A 161 10.03 -12.99 -1.46
CA ARG A 161 9.71 -14.14 -0.61
C ARG A 161 8.59 -13.82 0.39
N LEU A 162 8.61 -12.63 1.00
CA LEU A 162 7.52 -12.19 1.89
C LEU A 162 6.18 -12.15 1.15
N GLY A 163 6.14 -11.63 -0.06
CA GLY A 163 4.95 -11.64 -0.91
C GLY A 163 4.44 -13.06 -1.20
N CYS A 164 5.33 -13.99 -1.53
CA CYS A 164 4.98 -15.40 -1.73
C CYS A 164 4.40 -16.03 -0.46
N ILE A 165 5.02 -15.79 0.70
CA ILE A 165 4.53 -16.30 2.00
C ILE A 165 3.14 -15.76 2.29
N LYS A 166 2.90 -14.47 2.05
CA LYS A 166 1.59 -13.83 2.23
C LYS A 166 0.53 -14.50 1.36
N THR A 167 0.82 -14.66 0.07
CA THR A 167 -0.08 -15.33 -0.89
C THR A 167 -0.44 -16.75 -0.45
N ILE A 168 0.53 -17.52 0.04
CA ILE A 168 0.27 -18.89 0.54
C ILE A 168 -0.63 -18.86 1.76
N LYS A 169 -0.40 -17.94 2.71
CA LYS A 169 -1.24 -17.79 3.90
C LYS A 169 -2.67 -17.42 3.55
N GLU A 170 -2.88 -16.55 2.57
CA GLU A 170 -4.21 -16.16 2.09
C GLU A 170 -4.93 -17.31 1.41
N LYS A 171 -4.25 -18.07 0.54
CA LYS A 171 -4.81 -19.28 -0.07
C LYS A 171 -5.21 -20.31 0.98
N LYS A 172 -4.40 -20.48 2.03
CA LYS A 172 -4.76 -21.38 3.14
C LYS A 172 -6.03 -20.93 3.84
N LYS A 173 -6.18 -19.64 4.14
CA LYS A 173 -7.42 -19.10 4.73
C LYS A 173 -8.65 -19.36 3.85
N ILE A 174 -8.52 -19.22 2.53
CA ILE A 174 -9.63 -19.49 1.59
C ILE A 174 -10.02 -20.97 1.67
N ILE A 175 -9.06 -21.88 1.67
CA ILE A 175 -9.32 -23.33 1.80
C ILE A 175 -10.00 -23.64 3.13
N ASP A 176 -9.51 -23.05 4.23
CA ASP A 176 -10.09 -23.27 5.57
C ASP A 176 -11.55 -22.75 5.65
N LEU A 177 -11.88 -21.64 4.97
CA LEU A 177 -13.25 -21.14 4.88
C LEU A 177 -14.14 -22.07 4.05
N GLN A 178 -13.69 -22.46 2.86
CA GLN A 178 -14.45 -23.39 2.00
C GLN A 178 -14.75 -24.73 2.70
N ASN A 179 -13.80 -25.23 3.48
CA ASN A 179 -14.01 -26.48 4.24
C ASN A 179 -15.03 -26.29 5.39
N LYS A 180 -15.11 -25.10 6.01
CA LYS A 180 -16.11 -24.81 7.03
C LYS A 180 -17.52 -24.71 6.45
N ASP A 181 -17.65 -24.05 5.31
CA ASP A 181 -18.93 -23.91 4.63
C ASP A 181 -19.45 -25.29 4.19
N ALA A 182 -18.57 -26.16 3.67
CA ALA A 182 -18.91 -27.54 3.28
C ALA A 182 -19.35 -28.41 4.47
N ILE A 183 -18.84 -28.16 5.69
CA ILE A 183 -19.25 -28.91 6.89
C ILE A 183 -20.62 -28.40 7.38
N SER A 184 -20.87 -27.08 7.33
CA SER A 184 -22.16 -26.51 7.73
C SER A 184 -23.32 -27.01 6.86
N ASP A 185 -23.08 -27.14 5.54
CA ASP A 185 -24.08 -27.65 4.60
C ASP A 185 -24.47 -29.11 4.87
N VAL A 186 -23.52 -29.92 5.33
CA VAL A 186 -23.78 -31.34 5.69
C VAL A 186 -24.58 -31.48 6.98
N ASP A 187 -24.33 -30.63 7.96
CA ASP A 187 -25.07 -30.63 9.23
C ASP A 187 -26.53 -30.16 9.02
N ASP A 188 -26.78 -29.21 8.12
CA ASP A 188 -28.13 -28.76 7.78
C ASP A 188 -28.93 -29.83 6.98
N GLU A 189 -28.30 -30.62 6.11
CA GLU A 189 -28.96 -31.76 5.42
C GLU A 189 -29.32 -32.88 6.37
N LEU A 190 -28.55 -33.15 7.42
CA LEU A 190 -28.82 -34.16 8.40
C LEU A 190 -29.98 -33.84 9.36
N LEU A 191 -30.28 -32.53 9.56
CA LEU A 191 -31.37 -32.07 10.41
C LEU A 191 -32.75 -32.14 9.74
N ILE A 192 -32.83 -32.33 8.42
CA ILE A 192 -34.09 -32.36 7.63
C ILE A 192 -34.66 -33.81 7.51
N SER A 193 -33.94 -34.84 7.93
CA SER A 193 -34.31 -36.25 7.67
C SER A 193 -35.10 -36.97 8.78
N ASP A 194 -35.45 -36.26 9.87
CA ASP A 194 -36.25 -36.83 10.95
C ASP A 194 -37.71 -36.34 10.90
N ASP A 195 -38.45 -36.70 9.86
CA ASP A 195 -39.91 -36.68 9.88
C ASP A 195 -40.40 -38.11 10.14
N PRO A 196 -41.00 -38.43 11.31
CA PRO A 196 -41.58 -39.74 11.54
C PRO A 196 -42.94 -39.85 10.87
N GLU A 197 -43.11 -40.84 10.00
CA GLU A 197 -44.41 -41.31 9.51
C GLU A 197 -45.36 -41.81 10.67
#